data_9322793b18e0097219ab6ccd47444799
#
_entry.id   9322793b18e0097219ab6ccd47444799
#
_cell.length_a   1.000
_cell.length_b   1.000
_cell.length_c   1.000
_cell.angle_alpha   90.00
_cell.angle_beta   90.00
_cell.angle_gamma   90.00
#
_symmetry.space_group_name_H-M   'P 1'
#
loop_
_entity.id
_entity.type
_entity.pdbx_description
1 polymer ?
#
loop_
_entity_poly.entity_id
_entity_poly.type
_entity_poly.pdbx_seq_one_letter_code
_entity_poly.pdbx_strand_id
1 'polypeptide(L)'
;MRGLGTIINALAIVIGGVLGILFKRFLKENYQDTIIKATGFSVVFLGAAGTLSKILTVRPDGTLSTGGSMVMILSLALGALLGELIDLDAQFERFGEWLKHKTGSDSDNQFVNGFVSASLTVSIGAMAVIGSIQDGIYGDHSTLVAKAILDFIIVLIMASSMGKGCVFSFIPVAVLQGAMTALAVVLSGFMTDAVLNNLSLVGNILIFCVGINLVWPRTIKVANLLPSLLVAVALTGIL
;
A
#
# COMPACT_ATOMS: atom_id res chain seq x y z
N MET A 1 7.70 -20.56 -11.42
CA MET A 1 8.73 -19.55 -11.85
C MET A 1 8.76 -18.50 -10.75
N ARG A 2 9.88 -18.31 -10.07
CA ARG A 2 10.01 -17.32 -8.99
C ARG A 2 9.83 -15.90 -9.55
N GLY A 3 9.09 -15.03 -8.87
CA GLY A 3 8.78 -13.67 -9.31
C GLY A 3 7.58 -13.56 -10.27
N LEU A 4 6.92 -14.66 -10.60
CA LEU A 4 5.75 -14.64 -11.49
C LEU A 4 4.58 -13.86 -10.85
N GLY A 5 4.39 -13.99 -9.53
CA GLY A 5 3.36 -13.27 -8.80
C GLY A 5 3.52 -11.75 -8.90
N THR A 6 4.75 -11.25 -8.79
CA THR A 6 5.06 -9.81 -8.98
C THR A 6 4.72 -9.33 -10.39
N ILE A 7 5.05 -10.13 -11.41
CA ILE A 7 4.74 -9.80 -12.81
C ILE A 7 3.23 -9.75 -13.02
N ILE A 8 2.50 -10.75 -12.52
CA ILE A 8 1.04 -10.82 -12.61
C ILE A 8 0.42 -9.59 -11.95
N ASN A 9 0.90 -9.22 -10.74
CA ASN A 9 0.36 -8.06 -10.04
C ASN A 9 0.66 -6.74 -10.78
N ALA A 10 1.89 -6.54 -11.25
CA ALA A 10 2.24 -5.36 -12.03
C ALA A 10 1.39 -5.23 -13.31
N LEU A 11 1.18 -6.34 -14.03
CA LEU A 11 0.32 -6.36 -15.20
C LEU A 11 -1.15 -6.08 -14.86
N ALA A 12 -1.66 -6.63 -13.76
CA ALA A 12 -3.01 -6.39 -13.28
C ALA A 12 -3.24 -4.89 -12.99
N ILE A 13 -2.28 -4.23 -12.33
CA ILE A 13 -2.30 -2.78 -12.09
C ILE A 13 -2.35 -1.99 -13.40
N VAL A 14 -1.48 -2.33 -14.36
CA VAL A 14 -1.46 -1.64 -15.66
C VAL A 14 -2.79 -1.82 -16.40
N ILE A 15 -3.30 -3.04 -16.48
CA ILE A 15 -4.57 -3.34 -17.17
C ILE A 15 -5.74 -2.63 -16.47
N GLY A 16 -5.82 -2.73 -15.14
CA GLY A 16 -6.83 -2.04 -14.34
C GLY A 16 -6.78 -0.54 -14.54
N GLY A 17 -5.58 0.04 -14.50
CA GLY A 17 -5.39 1.47 -14.71
C GLY A 17 -5.77 1.94 -16.11
N VAL A 18 -5.39 1.21 -17.16
CA VAL A 18 -5.78 1.52 -18.54
C VAL A 18 -7.29 1.44 -18.72
N LEU A 19 -7.92 0.38 -18.22
CA LEU A 19 -9.38 0.26 -18.24
C LEU A 19 -10.04 1.40 -17.46
N GLY A 20 -9.53 1.76 -16.29
CA GLY A 20 -10.02 2.89 -15.49
C GLY A 20 -9.98 4.21 -16.27
N ILE A 21 -8.87 4.49 -16.97
CA ILE A 21 -8.76 5.69 -17.83
C ILE A 21 -9.82 5.68 -18.96
N LEU A 22 -10.08 4.52 -19.55
CA LEU A 22 -11.12 4.39 -20.58
C LEU A 22 -12.50 4.68 -19.99
N PHE A 23 -12.79 4.18 -18.79
CA PHE A 23 -14.04 4.47 -18.09
C PHE A 23 -14.18 5.94 -17.69
N LYS A 24 -13.07 6.64 -17.39
CA LYS A 24 -13.07 8.08 -17.07
C LYS A 24 -13.78 8.92 -18.11
N ARG A 25 -13.70 8.56 -19.38
CA ARG A 25 -14.35 9.29 -20.49
C ARG A 25 -15.88 9.30 -20.41
N PHE A 26 -16.46 8.34 -19.68
CA PHE A 26 -17.91 8.20 -19.52
C PHE A 26 -18.42 8.78 -18.21
N LEU A 27 -17.51 9.18 -17.29
CA LEU A 27 -17.86 9.68 -15.97
C LEU A 27 -17.80 11.22 -15.94
N LYS A 28 -18.90 11.84 -15.55
CA LYS A 28 -18.93 13.29 -15.24
C LYS A 28 -18.11 13.55 -13.97
N GLU A 29 -17.58 14.77 -13.81
CA GLU A 29 -16.74 15.17 -12.66
C GLU A 29 -17.40 14.86 -11.31
N ASN A 30 -18.68 15.12 -11.15
CA ASN A 30 -19.42 14.82 -9.93
C ASN A 30 -19.41 13.32 -9.57
N TYR A 31 -19.46 12.44 -10.58
CA TYR A 31 -19.37 10.99 -10.34
C TYR A 31 -17.95 10.60 -9.94
N GLN A 32 -16.92 11.22 -10.53
CA GLN A 32 -15.52 10.96 -10.18
C GLN A 32 -15.25 11.31 -8.70
N ASP A 33 -15.69 12.48 -8.23
CA ASP A 33 -15.55 12.88 -6.82
C ASP A 33 -16.27 11.91 -5.87
N THR A 34 -17.48 11.51 -6.21
CA THR A 34 -18.25 10.52 -5.41
C THR A 34 -17.54 9.17 -5.37
N ILE A 35 -16.99 8.70 -6.49
CA ILE A 35 -16.27 7.43 -6.57
C ILE A 35 -14.97 7.50 -5.75
N ILE A 36 -14.20 8.60 -5.81
CA ILE A 36 -12.99 8.77 -5.00
C ILE A 36 -13.34 8.68 -3.52
N LYS A 37 -14.35 9.41 -3.08
CA LYS A 37 -14.77 9.41 -1.67
C LYS A 37 -15.28 8.05 -1.21
N ALA A 38 -16.10 7.37 -2.03
CA ALA A 38 -16.58 6.02 -1.74
C ALA A 38 -15.42 5.02 -1.64
N THR A 39 -14.45 5.10 -2.55
CA THR A 39 -13.22 4.31 -2.50
C THR A 39 -12.41 4.63 -1.25
N GLY A 40 -12.27 5.93 -0.93
CA GLY A 40 -11.58 6.38 0.28
C GLY A 40 -12.17 5.78 1.54
N PHE A 41 -13.49 5.82 1.70
CA PHE A 41 -14.17 5.18 2.83
C PHE A 41 -13.99 3.66 2.84
N SER A 42 -14.02 3.00 1.69
CA SER A 42 -13.74 1.56 1.61
C SER A 42 -12.34 1.24 2.11
N VAL A 43 -11.34 2.03 1.73
CA VAL A 43 -9.95 1.88 2.19
C VAL A 43 -9.80 2.19 3.69
N VAL A 44 -10.52 3.20 4.22
CA VAL A 44 -10.59 3.49 5.67
C VAL A 44 -11.08 2.26 6.44
N PHE A 45 -12.20 1.68 6.01
CA PHE A 45 -12.76 0.51 6.69
C PHE A 45 -11.89 -0.73 6.55
N LEU A 46 -11.22 -0.94 5.41
CA LEU A 46 -10.24 -2.02 5.24
C LEU A 46 -9.05 -1.86 6.20
N GLY A 47 -8.49 -0.65 6.29
CA GLY A 47 -7.41 -0.34 7.23
C GLY A 47 -7.84 -0.50 8.68
N ALA A 48 -9.02 0.00 9.05
CA ALA A 48 -9.58 -0.15 10.39
C ALA A 48 -9.79 -1.62 10.76
N ALA A 49 -10.47 -2.39 9.92
CA ALA A 49 -10.73 -3.81 10.14
C ALA A 49 -9.43 -4.62 10.24
N GLY A 50 -8.47 -4.35 9.34
CA GLY A 50 -7.14 -4.96 9.38
C GLY A 50 -6.38 -4.63 10.67
N THR A 51 -6.42 -3.40 11.13
CA THR A 51 -5.81 -2.97 12.41
C THR A 51 -6.48 -3.67 13.58
N LEU A 52 -7.81 -3.66 13.66
CA LEU A 52 -8.57 -4.32 14.73
C LEU A 52 -8.30 -5.82 14.77
N SER A 53 -8.19 -6.50 13.63
CA SER A 53 -7.88 -7.93 13.55
C SER A 53 -6.49 -8.28 14.10
N LYS A 54 -5.58 -7.31 14.22
CA LYS A 54 -4.22 -7.49 14.71
C LYS A 54 -4.01 -7.04 16.15
N ILE A 55 -4.82 -6.09 16.61
CA ILE A 55 -4.73 -5.56 17.98
C ILE A 55 -5.62 -6.32 18.96
N LEU A 56 -6.72 -6.90 18.48
CA LEU A 56 -7.68 -7.63 19.30
C LEU A 56 -7.33 -9.12 19.36
N THR A 57 -7.30 -9.66 20.56
CA THR A 57 -7.15 -11.10 20.80
C THR A 57 -8.27 -11.59 21.70
N VAL A 58 -8.83 -12.77 21.35
CA VAL A 58 -9.82 -13.44 22.18
C VAL A 58 -9.10 -14.34 23.17
N ARG A 59 -9.31 -14.11 24.46
CA ARG A 59 -8.76 -14.95 25.52
C ARG A 59 -9.54 -16.28 25.62
N PRO A 60 -8.96 -17.31 26.28
CA PRO A 60 -9.66 -18.60 26.48
C PRO A 60 -10.99 -18.49 27.22
N ASP A 61 -11.17 -17.46 28.04
CA ASP A 61 -12.41 -17.15 28.75
C ASP A 61 -13.46 -16.42 27.91
N GLY A 62 -13.17 -16.18 26.61
CA GLY A 62 -14.05 -15.45 25.70
C GLY A 62 -13.95 -13.93 25.81
N THR A 63 -13.15 -13.38 26.72
CA THR A 63 -12.95 -11.93 26.83
C THR A 63 -12.00 -11.40 25.75
N LEU A 64 -12.22 -10.15 25.33
CA LEU A 64 -11.32 -9.44 24.42
C LEU A 64 -10.17 -8.79 25.19
N SER A 65 -8.97 -8.94 24.67
CA SER A 65 -7.80 -8.19 25.13
C SER A 65 -7.14 -7.48 23.95
N THR A 66 -6.37 -6.46 24.22
CA THR A 66 -5.59 -5.72 23.22
C THR A 66 -4.12 -6.03 23.39
N GLY A 67 -3.42 -6.23 22.26
CA GLY A 67 -1.97 -6.44 22.19
C GLY A 67 -1.32 -5.52 21.19
N GLY A 68 0.02 -5.43 21.20
CA GLY A 68 0.78 -4.68 20.20
C GLY A 68 0.70 -3.15 20.29
N SER A 69 -0.03 -2.58 21.26
CA SER A 69 -0.23 -1.12 21.37
C SER A 69 1.08 -0.36 21.50
N MET A 70 2.05 -0.91 22.23
CA MET A 70 3.37 -0.27 22.43
C MET A 70 4.18 -0.25 21.14
N VAL A 71 4.22 -1.38 20.44
CA VAL A 71 4.86 -1.46 19.11
C VAL A 71 4.19 -0.49 18.13
N MET A 72 2.87 -0.44 18.11
CA MET A 72 2.10 0.46 17.26
C MET A 72 2.48 1.93 17.51
N ILE A 73 2.40 2.39 18.76
CA ILE A 73 2.64 3.80 19.10
C ILE A 73 4.09 4.19 18.81
N LEU A 74 5.04 3.37 19.26
CA LEU A 74 6.46 3.67 19.07
C LEU A 74 6.86 3.60 17.60
N SER A 75 6.35 2.61 16.85
CA SER A 75 6.64 2.49 15.43
C SER A 75 6.13 3.69 14.64
N LEU A 76 4.90 4.12 14.88
CA LEU A 76 4.33 5.29 14.21
C LEU A 76 5.08 6.58 14.57
N ALA A 77 5.38 6.79 15.87
CA ALA A 77 6.06 8.00 16.31
C ALA A 77 7.50 8.09 15.78
N LEU A 78 8.29 7.03 15.97
CA LEU A 78 9.68 7.01 15.50
C LEU A 78 9.75 6.95 13.96
N GLY A 79 8.86 6.19 13.33
CA GLY A 79 8.79 6.11 11.88
C GLY A 79 8.41 7.43 11.23
N ALA A 80 7.45 8.17 11.82
CA ALA A 80 7.09 9.51 11.39
C ALA A 80 8.27 10.48 11.47
N LEU A 81 9.02 10.46 12.60
CA LEU A 81 10.22 11.28 12.77
C LEU A 81 11.28 10.96 11.70
N LEU A 82 11.57 9.68 11.47
CA LEU A 82 12.52 9.25 10.46
C LEU A 82 12.06 9.65 9.04
N GLY A 83 10.79 9.45 8.75
CA GLY A 83 10.22 9.81 7.44
C GLY A 83 10.19 11.31 7.18
N GLU A 84 9.91 12.13 8.19
CA GLU A 84 9.95 13.59 8.08
C GLU A 84 11.39 14.10 7.91
N LEU A 85 12.39 13.48 8.56
CA LEU A 85 13.81 13.81 8.36
C LEU A 85 14.27 13.51 6.93
N ILE A 86 13.77 12.43 6.31
CA ILE A 86 14.13 12.02 4.94
C ILE A 86 13.23 12.74 3.91
N ASP A 87 12.06 13.20 4.33
CA ASP A 87 10.98 13.77 3.50
C ASP A 87 10.60 12.84 2.33
N LEU A 88 10.18 11.62 2.67
CA LEU A 88 9.79 10.63 1.68
C LEU A 88 8.60 11.07 0.83
N ASP A 89 7.68 11.84 1.40
CA ASP A 89 6.51 12.37 0.67
C ASP A 89 6.96 13.25 -0.50
N ALA A 90 7.87 14.18 -0.26
CA ALA A 90 8.47 15.01 -1.30
C ALA A 90 9.26 14.18 -2.34
N GLN A 91 9.90 13.08 -1.92
CA GLN A 91 10.61 12.21 -2.87
C GLN A 91 9.63 11.45 -3.78
N PHE A 92 8.52 10.95 -3.24
CA PHE A 92 7.44 10.35 -4.04
C PHE A 92 6.82 11.36 -5.00
N GLU A 93 6.55 12.58 -4.55
CA GLU A 93 6.05 13.66 -5.40
C GLU A 93 7.04 13.99 -6.53
N ARG A 94 8.34 14.18 -6.22
CA ARG A 94 9.39 14.45 -7.23
C ARG A 94 9.49 13.32 -8.25
N PHE A 95 9.41 12.08 -7.81
CA PHE A 95 9.40 10.94 -8.72
C PHE A 95 8.15 10.93 -9.59
N GLY A 96 6.99 11.27 -9.01
CA GLY A 96 5.73 11.44 -9.76
C GLY A 96 5.80 12.57 -10.80
N GLU A 97 6.40 13.72 -10.46
CA GLU A 97 6.62 14.83 -11.39
C GLU A 97 7.58 14.42 -12.53
N TRP A 98 8.67 13.74 -12.19
CA TRP A 98 9.58 13.21 -13.22
C TRP A 98 8.87 12.26 -14.19
N LEU A 99 8.03 11.35 -13.66
CA LEU A 99 7.22 10.45 -14.49
C LEU A 99 6.22 11.22 -15.36
N LYS A 100 5.56 12.24 -14.81
CA LYS A 100 4.62 13.11 -15.51
C LYS A 100 5.27 13.74 -16.73
N HIS A 101 6.44 14.36 -16.56
CA HIS A 101 7.23 14.94 -17.67
C HIS A 101 7.67 13.86 -18.66
N LYS A 102 8.21 12.73 -18.18
CA LYS A 102 8.71 11.65 -19.02
C LYS A 102 7.63 11.02 -19.90
N THR A 103 6.40 11.03 -19.45
CA THR A 103 5.23 10.46 -20.15
C THR A 103 4.44 11.49 -20.99
N GLY A 104 4.92 12.75 -21.07
CA GLY A 104 4.23 13.81 -21.79
C GLY A 104 2.87 14.14 -21.20
N SER A 105 2.69 13.97 -19.91
CA SER A 105 1.42 14.22 -19.20
C SER A 105 1.43 15.56 -18.44
N ASP A 106 2.20 16.55 -18.92
CA ASP A 106 2.40 17.83 -18.24
C ASP A 106 1.12 18.62 -17.96
N SER A 107 0.11 18.46 -18.80
CA SER A 107 -1.21 19.07 -18.63
C SER A 107 -2.11 18.36 -17.62
N ASP A 108 -1.74 17.20 -17.10
CA ASP A 108 -2.54 16.43 -16.15
C ASP A 108 -2.25 16.84 -14.72
N ASN A 109 -3.09 17.71 -14.14
CA ASN A 109 -2.95 18.20 -12.78
C ASN A 109 -3.19 17.13 -11.69
N GLN A 110 -3.83 16.02 -12.05
CA GLN A 110 -4.11 14.92 -11.12
C GLN A 110 -3.03 13.82 -11.17
N PHE A 111 -2.10 13.89 -12.13
CA PHE A 111 -1.13 12.82 -12.36
C PHE A 111 -0.35 12.44 -11.09
N VAL A 112 0.27 13.41 -10.44
CA VAL A 112 1.12 13.17 -9.26
C VAL A 112 0.29 12.65 -8.09
N ASN A 113 -0.85 13.27 -7.80
CA ASN A 113 -1.75 12.80 -6.76
C ASN A 113 -2.24 11.37 -7.03
N GLY A 114 -2.62 11.06 -8.28
CA GLY A 114 -3.03 9.73 -8.69
C GLY A 114 -1.91 8.70 -8.54
N PHE A 115 -0.68 9.06 -8.97
CA PHE A 115 0.49 8.22 -8.81
C PHE A 115 0.80 7.93 -7.35
N VAL A 116 0.92 8.96 -6.50
CA VAL A 116 1.29 8.83 -5.08
C VAL A 116 0.21 8.03 -4.34
N SER A 117 -1.06 8.44 -4.47
CA SER A 117 -2.16 7.78 -3.77
C SER A 117 -2.31 6.31 -4.17
N ALA A 118 -2.28 5.99 -5.47
CA ALA A 118 -2.36 4.62 -5.94
C ALA A 118 -1.15 3.80 -5.48
N SER A 119 0.08 4.35 -5.62
CA SER A 119 1.30 3.67 -5.19
C SER A 119 1.27 3.30 -3.72
N LEU A 120 0.90 4.23 -2.85
CA LEU A 120 0.80 3.97 -1.41
C LEU A 120 -0.29 2.94 -1.10
N THR A 121 -1.46 3.06 -1.74
CA THR A 121 -2.58 2.13 -1.51
C THR A 121 -2.22 0.69 -1.86
N VAL A 122 -1.58 0.47 -3.02
CA VAL A 122 -1.31 -0.89 -3.51
C VAL A 122 0.06 -1.46 -3.10
N SER A 123 1.01 -0.61 -2.65
CA SER A 123 2.33 -1.09 -2.20
C SER A 123 2.33 -1.52 -0.74
N ILE A 124 1.50 -0.89 0.11
CA ILE A 124 1.47 -1.14 1.55
C ILE A 124 0.57 -2.34 1.85
N GLY A 125 1.10 -3.31 2.59
CA GLY A 125 0.29 -4.41 3.12
C GLY A 125 1.06 -5.72 3.28
N ALA A 126 0.63 -6.51 4.25
CA ALA A 126 1.24 -7.80 4.57
C ALA A 126 1.22 -8.79 3.40
N MET A 127 0.18 -8.75 2.54
CA MET A 127 0.09 -9.63 1.36
C MET A 127 1.23 -9.41 0.37
N ALA A 128 1.71 -8.15 0.22
CA ALA A 128 2.85 -7.87 -0.64
C ALA A 128 4.13 -8.51 -0.10
N VAL A 129 4.36 -8.43 1.21
CA VAL A 129 5.54 -8.98 1.89
C VAL A 129 5.49 -10.51 1.90
N ILE A 130 4.43 -11.08 2.47
CA ILE A 130 4.26 -12.54 2.63
C ILE A 130 4.22 -13.21 1.27
N GLY A 131 3.43 -12.69 0.33
CA GLY A 131 3.31 -13.26 -1.01
C GLY A 131 4.60 -13.22 -1.79
N SER A 132 5.40 -12.14 -1.66
CA SER A 132 6.71 -12.04 -2.31
C SER A 132 7.71 -13.05 -1.73
N ILE A 133 7.68 -13.27 -0.42
CA ILE A 133 8.53 -14.28 0.25
C ILE A 133 8.12 -15.68 -0.18
N GLN A 134 6.81 -16.00 -0.22
CA GLN A 134 6.30 -17.29 -0.66
C GLN A 134 6.68 -17.57 -2.12
N ASP A 135 6.50 -16.57 -2.99
CA ASP A 135 6.90 -16.68 -4.40
C ASP A 135 8.42 -16.88 -4.55
N GLY A 136 9.24 -16.16 -3.78
CA GLY A 136 10.69 -16.25 -3.81
C GLY A 136 11.26 -17.58 -3.30
N ILE A 137 10.69 -18.15 -2.23
CA ILE A 137 11.18 -19.40 -1.62
C ILE A 137 10.57 -20.62 -2.28
N TYR A 138 9.24 -20.65 -2.36
CA TYR A 138 8.48 -21.85 -2.76
C TYR A 138 8.00 -21.81 -4.21
N GLY A 139 8.07 -20.64 -4.89
CA GLY A 139 7.42 -20.44 -6.19
C GLY A 139 5.89 -20.42 -6.10
N ASP A 140 5.35 -20.24 -4.88
CA ASP A 140 3.91 -20.11 -4.64
C ASP A 140 3.50 -18.65 -4.77
N HIS A 141 2.79 -18.34 -5.83
CA HIS A 141 2.31 -17.01 -6.17
C HIS A 141 0.82 -16.80 -5.87
N SER A 142 0.16 -17.74 -5.19
CA SER A 142 -1.28 -17.68 -4.89
C SER A 142 -1.68 -16.39 -4.15
N THR A 143 -0.92 -16.00 -3.13
CA THR A 143 -1.13 -14.76 -2.38
C THR A 143 -0.98 -13.51 -3.26
N LEU A 144 0.03 -13.46 -4.13
CA LEU A 144 0.24 -12.32 -5.04
C LEU A 144 -0.81 -12.28 -6.16
N VAL A 145 -1.33 -13.44 -6.60
CA VAL A 145 -2.45 -13.49 -7.56
C VAL A 145 -3.73 -12.95 -6.93
N ALA A 146 -4.04 -13.36 -5.69
CA ALA A 146 -5.18 -12.80 -4.96
C ALA A 146 -5.03 -11.28 -4.79
N LYS A 147 -3.84 -10.82 -4.42
CA LYS A 147 -3.51 -9.39 -4.34
C LYS A 147 -3.66 -8.70 -5.70
N ALA A 148 -3.24 -9.31 -6.80
CA ALA A 148 -3.36 -8.74 -8.14
C ALA A 148 -4.81 -8.44 -8.53
N ILE A 149 -5.76 -9.30 -8.13
CA ILE A 149 -7.19 -9.07 -8.34
C ILE A 149 -7.65 -7.84 -7.55
N LEU A 150 -7.23 -7.72 -6.29
CA LEU A 150 -7.57 -6.55 -5.46
C LEU A 150 -6.96 -5.27 -6.01
N ASP A 151 -5.68 -5.28 -6.34
CA ASP A 151 -4.97 -4.13 -6.88
C ASP A 151 -5.54 -3.69 -8.24
N PHE A 152 -5.92 -4.65 -9.10
CA PHE A 152 -6.62 -4.38 -10.36
C PHE A 152 -7.91 -3.57 -10.12
N ILE A 153 -8.77 -4.02 -9.19
CA ILE A 153 -10.04 -3.35 -8.90
C ILE A 153 -9.79 -1.96 -8.31
N ILE A 154 -8.89 -1.85 -7.34
CA ILE A 154 -8.55 -0.58 -6.67
C ILE A 154 -8.01 0.42 -7.70
N VAL A 155 -7.02 0.01 -8.50
CA VAL A 155 -6.39 0.90 -9.49
C VAL A 155 -7.35 1.24 -10.63
N LEU A 156 -8.22 0.33 -11.05
CA LEU A 156 -9.28 0.62 -12.02
C LEU A 156 -10.18 1.76 -11.51
N ILE A 157 -10.65 1.67 -10.27
CA ILE A 157 -11.51 2.70 -9.66
C ILE A 157 -10.72 4.01 -9.51
N MET A 158 -9.50 3.97 -8.98
CA MET A 158 -8.68 5.16 -8.79
C MET A 158 -8.33 5.83 -10.12
N ALA A 159 -7.96 5.07 -11.15
CA ALA A 159 -7.62 5.61 -12.46
C ALA A 159 -8.84 6.20 -13.19
N SER A 160 -10.04 5.66 -12.96
CA SER A 160 -11.27 6.25 -13.49
C SER A 160 -11.58 7.64 -12.94
N SER A 161 -11.05 7.95 -11.76
CA SER A 161 -11.25 9.23 -11.07
C SER A 161 -10.03 10.13 -11.19
N MET A 162 -8.84 9.63 -10.84
CA MET A 162 -7.59 10.41 -10.74
C MET A 162 -6.74 10.37 -12.03
N GLY A 163 -7.03 9.48 -12.96
CA GLY A 163 -6.41 9.48 -14.29
C GLY A 163 -5.12 8.68 -14.39
N LYS A 164 -4.25 9.11 -15.34
CA LYS A 164 -3.10 8.34 -15.83
C LYS A 164 -2.06 8.02 -14.76
N GLY A 165 -1.87 8.90 -13.79
CA GLY A 165 -0.87 8.72 -12.73
C GLY A 165 -1.02 7.39 -12.00
N CYS A 166 -2.26 6.93 -11.77
CA CYS A 166 -2.55 5.68 -11.07
C CYS A 166 -1.96 4.44 -11.77
N VAL A 167 -1.86 4.45 -13.11
CA VAL A 167 -1.27 3.34 -13.87
C VAL A 167 0.17 3.09 -13.44
N PHE A 168 0.92 4.17 -13.23
CA PHE A 168 2.35 4.11 -12.91
C PHE A 168 2.66 3.58 -11.51
N SER A 169 1.63 3.34 -10.68
CA SER A 169 1.81 2.66 -9.39
C SER A 169 2.35 1.24 -9.52
N PHE A 170 2.30 0.63 -10.73
CA PHE A 170 2.96 -0.64 -10.97
C PHE A 170 4.48 -0.60 -10.74
N ILE A 171 5.13 0.57 -10.91
CA ILE A 171 6.58 0.72 -10.76
C ILE A 171 7.02 0.48 -9.31
N PRO A 172 6.55 1.26 -8.29
CA PRO A 172 6.92 0.99 -6.91
C PRO A 172 6.48 -0.39 -6.43
N VAL A 173 5.34 -0.91 -6.91
CA VAL A 173 4.90 -2.27 -6.58
C VAL A 173 5.87 -3.31 -7.13
N ALA A 174 6.26 -3.22 -8.40
CA ALA A 174 7.21 -4.15 -9.02
C ALA A 174 8.58 -4.08 -8.33
N VAL A 175 9.05 -2.88 -7.99
CA VAL A 175 10.33 -2.69 -7.27
C VAL A 175 10.26 -3.30 -5.88
N LEU A 176 9.21 -3.00 -5.10
CA LEU A 176 9.07 -3.51 -3.75
C LEU A 176 8.92 -5.04 -3.71
N GLN A 177 7.96 -5.58 -4.44
CA GLN A 177 7.70 -7.02 -4.48
C GLN A 177 8.87 -7.79 -5.12
N GLY A 178 9.47 -7.25 -6.18
CA GLY A 178 10.65 -7.83 -6.83
C GLY A 178 11.85 -7.87 -5.89
N ALA A 179 12.12 -6.80 -5.15
CA ALA A 179 13.18 -6.78 -4.14
C ALA A 179 12.90 -7.77 -3.01
N MET A 180 11.66 -7.84 -2.50
CA MET A 180 11.27 -8.81 -1.47
C MET A 180 11.40 -10.25 -1.97
N THR A 181 10.99 -10.53 -3.20
CA THR A 181 11.13 -11.87 -3.83
C THR A 181 12.60 -12.25 -4.01
N ALA A 182 13.44 -11.31 -4.45
CA ALA A 182 14.88 -11.54 -4.63
C ALA A 182 15.60 -11.79 -3.30
N LEU A 183 15.18 -11.09 -2.25
CA LEU A 183 15.74 -11.21 -0.90
C LEU A 183 15.02 -12.26 -0.02
N ALA A 184 14.05 -13.00 -0.59
CA ALA A 184 13.14 -13.86 0.16
C ALA A 184 13.85 -14.86 1.09
N VAL A 185 14.93 -15.50 0.62
CA VAL A 185 15.70 -16.46 1.43
C VAL A 185 16.30 -15.82 2.67
N VAL A 186 16.82 -14.59 2.54
CA VAL A 186 17.39 -13.85 3.67
C VAL A 186 16.29 -13.35 4.59
N LEU A 187 15.23 -12.79 4.01
CA LEU A 187 14.13 -12.20 4.76
C LEU A 187 13.30 -13.23 5.52
N SER A 188 13.16 -14.45 4.99
CA SER A 188 12.35 -15.50 5.63
C SER A 188 12.82 -15.86 7.04
N GLY A 189 14.13 -15.80 7.29
CA GLY A 189 14.70 -16.05 8.62
C GLY A 189 14.32 -15.00 9.68
N PHE A 190 13.93 -13.79 9.25
CA PHE A 190 13.53 -12.69 10.12
C PHE A 190 12.00 -12.52 10.20
N MET A 191 11.24 -13.11 9.29
CA MET A 191 9.78 -12.94 9.18
C MET A 191 9.04 -13.95 10.06
N THR A 192 9.20 -13.81 11.39
CA THR A 192 8.42 -14.58 12.37
C THR A 192 6.94 -14.14 12.35
N ASP A 193 6.04 -14.96 12.90
CA ASP A 193 4.61 -14.61 13.00
C ASP A 193 4.41 -13.30 13.77
N ALA A 194 5.22 -13.03 14.79
CA ALA A 194 5.19 -11.78 15.55
C ALA A 194 5.57 -10.57 14.67
N VAL A 195 6.64 -10.69 13.87
CA VAL A 195 7.06 -9.64 12.92
C VAL A 195 5.98 -9.38 11.88
N LEU A 196 5.43 -10.44 11.28
CA LEU A 196 4.37 -10.32 10.28
C LEU A 196 3.10 -9.70 10.88
N ASN A 197 2.78 -10.03 12.13
CA ASN A 197 1.63 -9.47 12.82
C ASN A 197 1.79 -7.97 13.08
N ASN A 198 2.94 -7.54 13.61
CA ASN A 198 3.24 -6.15 13.88
C ASN A 198 3.40 -5.32 12.59
N LEU A 199 4.02 -5.89 11.55
CA LEU A 199 4.09 -5.29 10.23
C LEU A 199 2.68 -5.08 9.64
N SER A 200 1.79 -6.08 9.78
CA SER A 200 0.39 -5.97 9.36
C SER A 200 -0.38 -4.94 10.16
N LEU A 201 -0.16 -4.88 11.48
CA LEU A 201 -0.80 -3.89 12.36
C LEU A 201 -0.48 -2.48 11.90
N VAL A 202 0.81 -2.14 11.79
CA VAL A 202 1.25 -0.81 11.36
C VAL A 202 0.86 -0.54 9.90
N GLY A 203 1.02 -1.50 9.00
CA GLY A 203 0.65 -1.37 7.60
C GLY A 203 -0.84 -1.06 7.40
N ASN A 204 -1.74 -1.69 8.16
CA ASN A 204 -3.17 -1.41 8.10
C ASN A 204 -3.51 0.00 8.58
N ILE A 205 -2.76 0.56 9.54
CA ILE A 205 -2.92 1.95 9.95
C ILE A 205 -2.50 2.90 8.82
N LEU A 206 -1.42 2.59 8.12
CA LEU A 206 -1.02 3.39 6.96
C LEU A 206 -2.08 3.33 5.85
N ILE A 207 -2.68 2.16 5.59
CA ILE A 207 -3.81 2.01 4.65
C ILE A 207 -5.00 2.87 5.10
N PHE A 208 -5.33 2.87 6.39
CA PHE A 208 -6.36 3.76 6.94
C PHE A 208 -6.05 5.24 6.64
N CYS A 209 -4.80 5.67 6.85
CA CYS A 209 -4.35 7.04 6.54
C CYS A 209 -4.44 7.37 5.04
N VAL A 210 -4.14 6.41 4.15
CA VAL A 210 -4.36 6.59 2.70
C VAL A 210 -5.84 6.80 2.39
N GLY A 211 -6.72 6.02 3.01
CA GLY A 211 -8.17 6.19 2.87
C GLY A 211 -8.65 7.58 3.29
N ILE A 212 -8.11 8.11 4.39
CA ILE A 212 -8.36 9.49 4.82
C ILE A 212 -7.96 10.49 3.73
N ASN A 213 -6.76 10.33 3.14
CA ASN A 213 -6.28 11.22 2.08
C ASN A 213 -7.09 11.15 0.78
N LEU A 214 -7.75 10.03 0.50
CA LEU A 214 -8.67 9.93 -0.64
C LEU A 214 -9.96 10.71 -0.41
N VAL A 215 -10.44 10.79 0.84
CA VAL A 215 -11.64 11.56 1.21
C VAL A 215 -11.32 13.03 1.44
N TRP A 216 -10.23 13.30 2.16
CA TRP A 216 -9.70 14.63 2.48
C TRP A 216 -8.24 14.74 2.01
N PRO A 217 -8.01 15.24 0.79
CA PRO A 217 -6.69 15.28 0.19
C PRO A 217 -5.63 16.00 1.03
N ARG A 218 -4.43 15.45 1.07
CA ARG A 218 -3.25 16.04 1.74
C ARG A 218 -3.39 16.29 3.24
N THR A 219 -4.21 15.50 3.93
CA THR A 219 -4.38 15.61 5.39
C THR A 219 -3.20 14.97 6.13
N ILE A 220 -2.65 13.87 5.62
CA ILE A 220 -1.58 13.09 6.24
C ILE A 220 -0.48 12.83 5.21
N LYS A 221 0.79 13.10 5.56
CA LYS A 221 1.96 12.70 4.75
C LYS A 221 2.23 11.19 4.94
N VAL A 222 1.45 10.35 4.28
CA VAL A 222 1.50 8.89 4.50
C VAL A 222 2.84 8.30 4.07
N ALA A 223 3.49 8.84 3.05
CA ALA A 223 4.81 8.37 2.66
C ALA A 223 5.86 8.58 3.77
N ASN A 224 5.75 9.65 4.57
CA ASN A 224 6.61 9.88 5.73
C ASN A 224 6.33 8.91 6.89
N LEU A 225 5.22 8.16 6.86
CA LEU A 225 4.96 7.10 7.81
C LEU A 225 5.54 5.73 7.39
N LEU A 226 6.02 5.56 6.15
CA LEU A 226 6.56 4.28 5.66
C LEU A 226 7.69 3.71 6.52
N PRO A 227 8.64 4.51 7.07
CA PRO A 227 9.67 3.97 7.98
C PRO A 227 9.11 3.29 9.22
N SER A 228 7.86 3.56 9.61
CA SER A 228 7.19 2.88 10.73
C SER A 228 7.13 1.36 10.53
N LEU A 229 7.07 0.89 9.30
CA LEU A 229 7.10 -0.54 8.97
C LEU A 229 8.44 -1.17 9.37
N LEU A 230 9.55 -0.49 9.10
CA LEU A 230 10.89 -0.95 9.48
C LEU A 230 11.09 -0.89 10.99
N VAL A 231 10.60 0.18 11.63
CA VAL A 231 10.63 0.33 13.09
C VAL A 231 9.81 -0.77 13.77
N ALA A 232 8.64 -1.13 13.22
CA ALA A 232 7.80 -2.22 13.74
C ALA A 232 8.55 -3.57 13.72
N VAL A 233 9.25 -3.86 12.63
CA VAL A 233 10.09 -5.07 12.52
C VAL A 233 11.20 -5.05 13.56
N ALA A 234 11.92 -3.93 13.71
CA ALA A 234 13.03 -3.79 14.66
C ALA A 234 12.56 -3.92 16.12
N LEU A 235 11.44 -3.27 16.48
CA LEU A 235 10.89 -3.32 17.83
C LEU A 235 10.36 -4.70 18.22
N THR A 236 9.89 -5.51 17.26
CA THR A 236 9.45 -6.89 17.54
C THR A 236 10.56 -7.78 18.06
N GLY A 237 11.82 -7.48 17.73
CA GLY A 237 12.97 -8.22 18.26
C GLY A 237 13.43 -7.75 19.67
N ILE A 238 12.88 -6.62 20.17
CA ILE A 238 13.31 -5.99 21.42
C ILE A 238 12.22 -6.08 22.50
N LEU A 239 10.94 -6.00 22.09
CA LEU A 239 9.75 -6.06 22.94
C LEU A 239 9.05 -7.42 22.84
#